data_5272e2450df4b9a22b0199ba93c59b4f
#
_entry.id   5272e2450df4b9a22b0199ba93c59b4f
#
_cell.length_a   1.000
_cell.length_b   1.000
_cell.length_c   1.000
_cell.angle_alpha   90.00
_cell.angle_beta   90.00
_cell.angle_gamma   90.00
#
_symmetry.space_group_name_H-M   'P 1'
#
loop_
_entity.id
_entity.type
_entity.pdbx_description
1 polymer ?
#
loop_
_entity_poly.entity_id
_entity_poly.type
_entity_poly.pdbx_seq_one_letter_code
_entity_poly.pdbx_strand_id
1 'polypeptide(L)'
;MDGLVLALMIPFIGTTLGSGFVFFMKEDMPAKLQKTLLGFASGVMVAASIWSLLIPSMEMCSGMGKAAVVPATVGLLAGMAFLLLLDTITPHLHIGNALPEGPHAHLSRTAMLALAVTIHNIPEGMAVGVVIAGALQGGDWISPTAAMAMSLGIAIQNIPEGAIISMPMRAAGGSRMKSFIMGTLSGAVEPIGGLVVILLASITTPIIPYLLGFAAGAMFYVVIEELIPEASEGEHSNLSTIGFAIGFVIMMVMDVVLG
;
A
#
# COMPACT_ATOMS: atom_id res chain seq x y z
N MET A 1 -20.88 -11.77 -3.00
CA MET A 1 -19.72 -11.84 -3.91
C MET A 1 -19.45 -10.51 -4.59
N ASP A 2 -20.45 -9.81 -5.10
CA ASP A 2 -20.25 -8.55 -5.85
C ASP A 2 -19.55 -7.45 -5.03
N GLY A 3 -19.87 -7.32 -3.74
CA GLY A 3 -19.21 -6.34 -2.86
C GLY A 3 -17.72 -6.63 -2.60
N LEU A 4 -17.30 -7.88 -2.52
CA LEU A 4 -15.90 -8.25 -2.32
C LEU A 4 -15.06 -8.11 -3.60
N VAL A 5 -15.66 -8.33 -4.78
CA VAL A 5 -15.01 -8.03 -6.06
C VAL A 5 -14.81 -6.52 -6.20
N LEU A 6 -15.80 -5.73 -5.78
CA LEU A 6 -15.66 -4.28 -5.75
C LEU A 6 -14.54 -3.86 -4.79
N ALA A 7 -14.48 -4.43 -3.57
CA ALA A 7 -13.42 -4.16 -2.60
C ALA A 7 -12.02 -4.39 -3.19
N LEU A 8 -11.84 -5.46 -3.98
CA LEU A 8 -10.57 -5.75 -4.63
C LEU A 8 -10.15 -4.68 -5.66
N MET A 9 -11.11 -4.02 -6.31
CA MET A 9 -10.84 -3.00 -7.34
C MET A 9 -10.73 -1.59 -6.79
N ILE A 10 -11.22 -1.33 -5.59
CA ILE A 10 -11.27 0.01 -4.98
C ILE A 10 -9.87 0.67 -4.85
N PRO A 11 -8.81 0.00 -4.38
CA PRO A 11 -7.47 0.56 -4.32
C PRO A 11 -6.98 1.04 -5.69
N PHE A 12 -7.07 0.19 -6.71
CA PHE A 12 -6.72 0.53 -8.09
C PHE A 12 -7.50 1.74 -8.64
N ILE A 13 -8.77 1.88 -8.26
CA ILE A 13 -9.55 3.08 -8.60
C ILE A 13 -8.94 4.31 -7.92
N GLY A 14 -8.47 4.21 -6.67
CA GLY A 14 -7.77 5.27 -5.96
C GLY A 14 -6.53 5.75 -6.72
N THR A 15 -5.62 4.84 -7.08
CA THR A 15 -4.42 5.11 -7.89
C THR A 15 -4.77 5.74 -9.24
N THR A 16 -5.83 5.24 -9.89
CA THR A 16 -6.32 5.79 -11.17
C THR A 16 -6.82 7.23 -11.03
N LEU A 17 -7.62 7.51 -9.99
CA LEU A 17 -8.12 8.86 -9.71
C LEU A 17 -6.98 9.82 -9.42
N GLY A 18 -5.99 9.39 -8.63
CA GLY A 18 -4.78 10.16 -8.37
C GLY A 18 -3.98 10.47 -9.63
N SER A 19 -3.79 9.47 -10.47
CA SER A 19 -3.13 9.64 -11.76
C SER A 19 -3.86 10.64 -12.67
N GLY A 20 -5.18 10.76 -12.51
CA GLY A 20 -6.04 11.70 -13.24
C GLY A 20 -5.76 13.17 -12.94
N PHE A 21 -5.10 13.52 -11.84
CA PHE A 21 -4.74 14.91 -11.52
C PHE A 21 -3.87 15.56 -12.60
N VAL A 22 -3.12 14.79 -13.38
CA VAL A 22 -2.33 15.28 -14.51
C VAL A 22 -3.16 16.02 -15.56
N PHE A 23 -4.47 15.82 -15.64
CA PHE A 23 -5.34 16.54 -16.57
C PHE A 23 -5.71 17.95 -16.08
N PHE A 24 -5.72 18.16 -14.76
CA PHE A 24 -6.18 19.39 -14.11
C PHE A 24 -5.02 20.27 -13.65
N MET A 25 -3.94 19.68 -13.17
CA MET A 25 -2.80 20.42 -12.68
C MET A 25 -1.86 20.83 -13.83
N LYS A 26 -1.33 22.05 -13.75
CA LYS A 26 -0.42 22.61 -14.76
C LYS A 26 1.05 22.49 -14.39
N GLU A 27 1.34 22.40 -13.11
CA GLU A 27 2.67 22.40 -12.50
C GLU A 27 2.85 21.19 -11.62
N ASP A 28 4.08 20.94 -11.16
CA ASP A 28 4.40 19.90 -10.19
C ASP A 28 3.63 20.11 -8.90
N MET A 29 3.44 19.01 -8.15
CA MET A 29 2.82 19.06 -6.84
C MET A 29 3.66 19.93 -5.88
N PRO A 30 3.07 20.91 -5.17
CA PRO A 30 3.82 21.66 -4.18
C PRO A 30 4.44 20.76 -3.11
N ALA A 31 5.71 20.95 -2.78
CA ALA A 31 6.43 20.11 -1.82
C ALA A 31 5.74 19.99 -0.46
N LYS A 32 5.08 21.06 0.02
CA LYS A 32 4.31 21.01 1.28
C LYS A 32 3.11 20.07 1.19
N LEU A 33 2.42 20.08 0.06
CA LEU A 33 1.28 19.18 -0.18
C LEU A 33 1.78 17.73 -0.27
N GLN A 34 2.84 17.49 -1.02
CA GLN A 34 3.47 16.16 -1.16
C GLN A 34 3.85 15.59 0.21
N LYS A 35 4.56 16.35 1.06
CA LYS A 35 4.92 15.93 2.43
C LYS A 35 3.70 15.59 3.29
N THR A 36 2.63 16.40 3.19
CA THR A 36 1.40 16.13 3.94
C THR A 36 0.74 14.84 3.50
N LEU A 37 0.68 14.60 2.19
CA LEU A 37 0.04 13.43 1.59
C LEU A 37 0.83 12.15 1.85
N LEU A 38 2.17 12.20 1.75
CA LEU A 38 3.05 11.07 2.11
C LEU A 38 2.93 10.71 3.59
N GLY A 39 2.92 11.73 4.47
CA GLY A 39 2.65 11.49 5.89
C GLY A 39 1.28 10.86 6.12
N PHE A 40 0.24 11.38 5.44
CA PHE A 40 -1.11 10.83 5.53
C PHE A 40 -1.17 9.36 5.09
N ALA A 41 -0.59 9.03 3.94
CA ALA A 41 -0.52 7.65 3.44
C ALA A 41 0.21 6.74 4.44
N SER A 42 1.37 7.17 4.97
CA SER A 42 2.09 6.44 6.02
C SER A 42 1.23 6.15 7.25
N GLY A 43 0.44 7.14 7.69
CA GLY A 43 -0.47 6.98 8.82
C GLY A 43 -1.57 5.96 8.57
N VAL A 44 -2.21 6.02 7.39
CA VAL A 44 -3.23 5.04 6.97
C VAL A 44 -2.64 3.64 6.93
N MET A 45 -1.47 3.45 6.29
CA MET A 45 -0.82 2.14 6.17
C MET A 45 -0.45 1.55 7.53
N VAL A 46 0.10 2.36 8.46
CA VAL A 46 0.44 1.87 9.81
C VAL A 46 -0.82 1.44 10.57
N ALA A 47 -1.89 2.22 10.52
CA ALA A 47 -3.14 1.87 11.18
C ALA A 47 -3.74 0.58 10.58
N ALA A 48 -3.84 0.48 9.25
CA ALA A 48 -4.32 -0.71 8.56
C ALA A 48 -3.48 -1.96 8.91
N SER A 49 -2.15 -1.83 8.94
CA SER A 49 -1.26 -2.92 9.32
C SER A 49 -1.54 -3.45 10.73
N ILE A 50 -1.92 -2.59 11.66
CA ILE A 50 -2.21 -2.98 13.04
C ILE A 50 -3.63 -3.56 13.15
N TRP A 51 -4.66 -2.77 12.79
CA TRP A 51 -6.06 -3.13 13.05
C TRP A 51 -6.63 -4.14 12.05
N SER A 52 -6.36 -3.96 10.76
CA SER A 52 -6.91 -4.85 9.73
C SER A 52 -6.08 -6.12 9.51
N LEU A 53 -4.80 -6.17 9.94
CA LEU A 53 -3.91 -7.29 9.62
C LEU A 53 -3.33 -7.99 10.87
N LEU A 54 -2.57 -7.29 11.73
CA LEU A 54 -1.88 -7.94 12.84
C LEU A 54 -2.84 -8.39 13.96
N ILE A 55 -3.81 -7.57 14.32
CA ILE A 55 -4.80 -7.93 15.34
C ILE A 55 -5.63 -9.13 14.89
N PRO A 56 -6.27 -9.14 13.70
CA PRO A 56 -7.00 -10.31 13.20
C PRO A 56 -6.12 -11.56 13.06
N SER A 57 -4.85 -11.42 12.63
CA SER A 57 -3.91 -12.56 12.59
C SER A 57 -3.77 -13.25 13.95
N MET A 58 -3.61 -12.47 15.02
CA MET A 58 -3.48 -13.01 16.38
C MET A 58 -4.80 -13.56 16.92
N GLU A 59 -5.91 -12.88 16.64
CA GLU A 59 -7.25 -13.30 17.07
C GLU A 59 -7.67 -14.62 16.45
N MET A 60 -7.41 -14.85 15.17
CA MET A 60 -7.62 -16.14 14.49
C MET A 60 -6.84 -17.28 15.15
N CYS A 61 -5.74 -16.97 15.84
CA CYS A 61 -4.89 -17.92 16.54
C CYS A 61 -5.10 -17.94 18.07
N SER A 62 -6.16 -17.31 18.58
CA SER A 62 -6.44 -17.16 20.03
C SER A 62 -6.45 -18.49 20.80
N GLY A 63 -6.88 -19.60 20.17
CA GLY A 63 -6.81 -20.95 20.72
C GLY A 63 -5.39 -21.44 21.07
N MET A 64 -4.35 -20.81 20.53
CA MET A 64 -2.94 -21.11 20.84
C MET A 64 -2.43 -20.38 22.11
N GLY A 65 -3.27 -19.61 22.79
CA GLY A 65 -2.90 -18.82 23.97
C GLY A 65 -1.77 -17.82 23.63
N LYS A 66 -0.68 -17.80 24.40
CA LYS A 66 0.44 -16.87 24.15
C LYS A 66 1.18 -17.11 22.83
N ALA A 67 1.06 -18.30 22.24
CA ALA A 67 1.67 -18.61 20.95
C ALA A 67 0.88 -18.04 19.75
N ALA A 68 -0.28 -17.41 19.97
CA ALA A 68 -1.06 -16.73 18.93
C ALA A 68 -0.26 -15.63 18.20
N VAL A 69 0.75 -15.06 18.85
CA VAL A 69 1.65 -14.06 18.25
C VAL A 69 2.58 -14.66 17.19
N VAL A 70 2.83 -15.97 17.20
CA VAL A 70 3.84 -16.61 16.32
C VAL A 70 3.51 -16.46 14.83
N PRO A 71 2.29 -16.79 14.34
CA PRO A 71 1.95 -16.61 12.94
C PRO A 71 2.10 -15.15 12.47
N ALA A 72 1.60 -14.20 13.26
CA ALA A 72 1.75 -12.77 12.97
C ALA A 72 3.23 -12.35 12.88
N THR A 73 4.06 -12.77 13.84
CA THR A 73 5.50 -12.43 13.87
C THR A 73 6.26 -13.05 12.71
N VAL A 74 6.05 -14.33 12.43
CA VAL A 74 6.72 -15.03 11.31
C VAL A 74 6.29 -14.40 9.99
N GLY A 75 5.00 -14.15 9.81
CA GLY A 75 4.48 -13.47 8.63
C GLY A 75 5.10 -12.09 8.45
N LEU A 76 5.09 -11.25 9.49
CA LEU A 76 5.64 -9.89 9.46
C LEU A 76 7.11 -9.88 9.04
N LEU A 77 7.95 -10.71 9.65
CA LEU A 77 9.36 -10.80 9.30
C LEU A 77 9.56 -11.30 7.86
N ALA A 78 8.75 -12.27 7.42
CA ALA A 78 8.79 -12.78 6.05
C ALA A 78 8.37 -11.71 5.04
N GLY A 79 7.34 -10.90 5.33
CA GLY A 79 6.88 -9.80 4.48
C GLY A 79 7.94 -8.70 4.34
N MET A 80 8.55 -8.28 5.46
CA MET A 80 9.67 -7.33 5.44
C MET A 80 10.86 -7.87 4.62
N ALA A 81 11.24 -9.13 4.84
CA ALA A 81 12.34 -9.76 4.10
C ALA A 81 12.04 -9.90 2.61
N PHE A 82 10.78 -10.16 2.25
CA PHE A 82 10.34 -10.25 0.86
C PHE A 82 10.47 -8.91 0.13
N LEU A 83 10.02 -7.82 0.76
CA LEU A 83 10.15 -6.47 0.18
C LEU A 83 11.62 -6.05 0.09
N LEU A 84 12.43 -6.28 1.14
CA LEU A 84 13.86 -6.04 1.11
C LEU A 84 14.54 -6.80 -0.06
N LEU A 85 14.11 -8.04 -0.30
CA LEU A 85 14.63 -8.81 -1.44
C LEU A 85 14.21 -8.18 -2.78
N LEU A 86 12.92 -7.86 -2.95
CA LEU A 86 12.41 -7.22 -4.17
C LEU A 86 13.14 -5.91 -4.46
N ASP A 87 13.31 -5.09 -3.43
CA ASP A 87 14.02 -3.83 -3.47
C ASP A 87 15.47 -4.01 -3.94
N THR A 88 16.17 -4.97 -3.37
CA THR A 88 17.56 -5.29 -3.72
C THR A 88 17.73 -5.77 -5.17
N ILE A 89 16.76 -6.53 -5.72
CA ILE A 89 16.88 -7.15 -7.05
C ILE A 89 16.21 -6.35 -8.17
N THR A 90 15.47 -5.29 -7.85
CA THR A 90 14.76 -4.47 -8.83
C THR A 90 15.46 -3.12 -9.01
N PRO A 91 15.78 -2.73 -10.25
CA PRO A 91 16.32 -1.40 -10.51
C PRO A 91 15.23 -0.34 -10.31
N HIS A 92 15.36 0.49 -9.28
CA HIS A 92 14.36 1.50 -8.94
C HIS A 92 15.01 2.81 -8.49
N LEU A 93 14.21 3.86 -8.31
CA LEU A 93 14.66 5.17 -7.88
C LEU A 93 13.61 5.77 -6.95
N HIS A 94 14.04 6.21 -5.78
CA HIS A 94 13.19 6.98 -4.87
C HIS A 94 13.09 8.45 -5.30
N ILE A 95 11.98 9.08 -4.97
CA ILE A 95 11.79 10.52 -5.19
C ILE A 95 12.85 11.27 -4.38
N GLY A 96 13.51 12.24 -4.99
CA GLY A 96 14.59 13.01 -4.34
C GLY A 96 15.99 12.42 -4.49
N ASN A 97 16.14 11.12 -4.66
CA ASN A 97 17.45 10.50 -4.84
C ASN A 97 18.04 10.79 -6.24
N ALA A 98 19.36 11.06 -6.25
CA ALA A 98 20.10 11.27 -7.48
C ALA A 98 20.58 9.98 -8.14
N LEU A 99 20.81 8.93 -7.33
CA LEU A 99 21.35 7.65 -7.77
C LEU A 99 20.29 6.57 -7.67
N PRO A 100 20.16 5.72 -8.72
CA PRO A 100 19.29 4.55 -8.68
C PRO A 100 19.85 3.48 -7.74
N GLU A 101 18.93 2.70 -7.17
CA GLU A 101 19.21 1.53 -6.34
C GLU A 101 18.95 0.24 -7.12
N GLY A 102 19.44 -0.90 -6.58
CA GLY A 102 19.35 -2.19 -7.24
C GLY A 102 20.33 -2.39 -8.41
N PRO A 103 20.11 -3.40 -9.25
CA PRO A 103 20.99 -3.71 -10.39
C PRO A 103 21.03 -2.59 -11.42
N HIS A 104 22.20 -2.39 -12.04
CA HIS A 104 22.34 -1.42 -13.14
C HIS A 104 21.40 -1.75 -14.30
N ALA A 105 20.50 -0.83 -14.63
CA ALA A 105 19.58 -0.96 -15.76
C ALA A 105 19.58 0.30 -16.62
N HIS A 106 19.42 0.12 -17.93
CA HIS A 106 19.28 1.24 -18.89
C HIS A 106 17.82 1.76 -18.95
N LEU A 107 17.23 2.01 -17.76
CA LEU A 107 15.89 2.55 -17.64
C LEU A 107 15.94 4.08 -17.46
N SER A 108 14.92 4.77 -17.97
CA SER A 108 14.77 6.20 -17.70
C SER A 108 14.44 6.41 -16.21
N ARG A 109 14.80 7.60 -15.69
CA ARG A 109 14.49 8.00 -14.30
C ARG A 109 13.00 7.82 -13.98
N THR A 110 12.11 8.22 -14.89
CA THR A 110 10.67 8.08 -14.73
C THR A 110 10.20 6.63 -14.72
N ALA A 111 10.86 5.73 -15.46
CA ALA A 111 10.55 4.30 -15.44
C ALA A 111 10.97 3.65 -14.11
N MET A 112 12.10 4.05 -13.55
CA MET A 112 12.58 3.57 -12.24
C MET A 112 11.69 4.04 -11.09
N LEU A 113 11.22 5.31 -11.13
CA LEU A 113 10.23 5.80 -10.17
C LEU A 113 8.89 5.04 -10.26
N ALA A 114 8.42 4.77 -11.49
CA ALA A 114 7.20 4.00 -11.68
C ALA A 114 7.34 2.54 -11.19
N LEU A 115 8.53 1.94 -11.32
CA LEU A 115 8.83 0.60 -10.78
C LEU A 115 8.82 0.60 -9.25
N ALA A 116 9.45 1.58 -8.60
CA ALA A 116 9.42 1.73 -7.15
C ALA A 116 7.97 1.67 -6.65
N VAL A 117 7.11 2.60 -7.07
CA VAL A 117 5.70 2.63 -6.64
C VAL A 117 4.93 1.36 -7.05
N THR A 118 5.25 0.73 -8.18
CA THR A 118 4.61 -0.54 -8.56
C THR A 118 4.95 -1.66 -7.56
N ILE A 119 6.18 -1.70 -7.05
CA ILE A 119 6.58 -2.66 -6.02
C ILE A 119 5.81 -2.43 -4.72
N HIS A 120 5.58 -1.16 -4.35
CA HIS A 120 4.83 -0.77 -3.14
C HIS A 120 3.36 -1.14 -3.21
N ASN A 121 2.75 -1.03 -4.37
CA ASN A 121 1.35 -1.38 -4.59
C ASN A 121 1.08 -2.90 -4.50
N ILE A 122 2.12 -3.76 -4.63
CA ILE A 122 1.97 -5.21 -4.47
C ILE A 122 1.50 -5.57 -3.04
N PRO A 123 2.17 -5.14 -1.95
CA PRO A 123 1.71 -5.37 -0.58
C PRO A 123 0.30 -4.88 -0.29
N GLU A 124 -0.09 -3.74 -0.86
CA GLU A 124 -1.41 -3.16 -0.66
C GLU A 124 -2.51 -4.04 -1.26
N GLY A 125 -2.31 -4.48 -2.50
CA GLY A 125 -3.20 -5.45 -3.13
C GLY A 125 -3.26 -6.76 -2.36
N MET A 126 -2.11 -7.28 -1.91
CA MET A 126 -2.05 -8.50 -1.10
C MET A 126 -2.79 -8.33 0.24
N ALA A 127 -2.66 -7.18 0.89
CA ALA A 127 -3.34 -6.87 2.14
C ALA A 127 -4.87 -6.91 1.96
N VAL A 128 -5.40 -6.25 0.94
CA VAL A 128 -6.83 -6.32 0.59
C VAL A 128 -7.24 -7.76 0.28
N GLY A 129 -6.43 -8.47 -0.51
CA GLY A 129 -6.70 -9.87 -0.88
C GLY A 129 -6.80 -10.81 0.29
N VAL A 130 -5.93 -10.69 1.30
CA VAL A 130 -5.95 -11.58 2.47
C VAL A 130 -7.13 -11.29 3.39
N VAL A 131 -7.51 -10.02 3.55
CA VAL A 131 -8.70 -9.64 4.34
C VAL A 131 -9.98 -10.12 3.64
N ILE A 132 -10.07 -9.99 2.31
CA ILE A 132 -11.16 -10.58 1.52
C ILE A 132 -11.20 -12.11 1.68
N ALA A 133 -10.04 -12.77 1.59
CA ALA A 133 -9.97 -14.22 1.77
C ALA A 133 -10.43 -14.66 3.16
N GLY A 134 -10.07 -13.92 4.21
CA GLY A 134 -10.57 -14.13 5.56
C GLY A 134 -12.09 -13.98 5.67
N ALA A 135 -12.64 -12.92 5.08
CA ALA A 135 -14.09 -12.68 5.06
C ALA A 135 -14.86 -13.76 4.29
N LEU A 136 -14.29 -14.31 3.20
CA LEU A 136 -14.89 -15.40 2.42
C LEU A 136 -14.96 -16.73 3.18
N GLN A 137 -14.09 -16.96 4.15
CA GLN A 137 -14.09 -18.19 4.95
C GLN A 137 -15.18 -18.22 6.03
N GLY A 138 -15.91 -17.13 6.23
CA GLY A 138 -17.10 -17.11 7.10
C GLY A 138 -16.80 -17.25 8.59
N GLY A 139 -15.58 -16.93 9.01
CA GLY A 139 -15.23 -16.82 10.44
C GLY A 139 -15.68 -15.49 11.03
N ASP A 140 -15.83 -15.45 12.36
CA ASP A 140 -16.21 -14.22 13.10
C ASP A 140 -15.06 -13.20 13.20
N TRP A 141 -13.90 -13.49 12.62
CA TRP A 141 -12.67 -12.72 12.79
C TRP A 141 -12.52 -11.55 11.80
N ILE A 142 -13.04 -11.68 10.59
CA ILE A 142 -12.96 -10.67 9.54
C ILE A 142 -14.32 -10.55 8.86
N SER A 143 -14.95 -9.40 9.02
CA SER A 143 -16.24 -9.14 8.40
C SER A 143 -16.09 -8.65 6.95
N PRO A 144 -17.09 -8.81 6.07
CA PRO A 144 -17.09 -8.16 4.75
C PRO A 144 -17.01 -6.63 4.81
N THR A 145 -17.52 -6.02 5.89
CA THR A 145 -17.43 -4.58 6.14
C THR A 145 -16.02 -4.15 6.50
N ALA A 146 -15.27 -4.96 7.26
CA ALA A 146 -13.84 -4.73 7.52
C ALA A 146 -13.02 -4.75 6.22
N ALA A 147 -13.28 -5.72 5.34
CA ALA A 147 -12.63 -5.78 4.03
C ALA A 147 -12.92 -4.52 3.18
N MET A 148 -14.13 -4.02 3.22
CA MET A 148 -14.52 -2.78 2.53
C MET A 148 -13.86 -1.56 3.15
N ALA A 149 -13.81 -1.46 4.49
CA ALA A 149 -13.17 -0.36 5.21
C ALA A 149 -11.68 -0.27 4.87
N MET A 150 -10.97 -1.42 4.90
CA MET A 150 -9.57 -1.50 4.50
C MET A 150 -9.36 -1.07 3.05
N SER A 151 -10.19 -1.57 2.12
CA SER A 151 -10.09 -1.22 0.70
C SER A 151 -10.28 0.27 0.46
N LEU A 152 -11.22 0.91 1.15
CA LEU A 152 -11.45 2.35 1.09
C LEU A 152 -10.27 3.14 1.69
N GLY A 153 -9.73 2.69 2.82
CA GLY A 153 -8.56 3.30 3.43
C GLY A 153 -7.36 3.31 2.50
N ILE A 154 -7.06 2.15 1.89
CA ILE A 154 -5.99 2.03 0.91
C ILE A 154 -6.28 2.88 -0.33
N ALA A 155 -7.51 2.90 -0.84
CA ALA A 155 -7.85 3.76 -1.99
C ALA A 155 -7.61 5.25 -1.73
N ILE A 156 -7.92 5.72 -0.51
CA ILE A 156 -7.71 7.13 -0.13
C ILE A 156 -6.22 7.48 -0.14
N GLN A 157 -5.35 6.60 0.35
CA GLN A 157 -3.90 6.82 0.31
C GLN A 157 -3.32 6.70 -1.10
N ASN A 158 -3.88 5.84 -1.95
CA ASN A 158 -3.44 5.62 -3.33
C ASN A 158 -3.74 6.81 -4.25
N ILE A 159 -4.69 7.70 -3.89
CA ILE A 159 -4.91 8.95 -4.63
C ILE A 159 -3.64 9.81 -4.68
N PRO A 160 -2.97 10.15 -3.56
CA PRO A 160 -1.64 10.77 -3.59
C PRO A 160 -0.62 10.02 -4.43
N GLU A 161 -0.55 8.71 -4.31
CA GLU A 161 0.47 7.88 -4.96
C GLU A 161 0.34 7.89 -6.49
N GLY A 162 -0.85 7.77 -7.02
CA GLY A 162 -1.09 7.91 -8.45
C GLY A 162 -0.69 9.29 -8.99
N ALA A 163 -0.88 10.36 -8.22
CA ALA A 163 -0.44 11.70 -8.56
C ALA A 163 1.09 11.83 -8.53
N ILE A 164 1.76 11.23 -7.53
CA ILE A 164 3.23 11.23 -7.36
C ILE A 164 3.94 10.60 -8.57
N ILE A 165 3.33 9.64 -9.26
CA ILE A 165 3.89 9.08 -10.50
C ILE A 165 3.56 9.92 -11.72
N SER A 166 2.28 10.24 -11.89
CA SER A 166 1.80 10.85 -13.14
C SER A 166 2.29 12.28 -13.33
N MET A 167 2.41 13.06 -12.24
CA MET A 167 2.81 14.47 -12.32
C MET A 167 4.29 14.67 -12.70
N PRO A 168 5.29 14.03 -12.06
CA PRO A 168 6.67 14.13 -12.48
C PRO A 168 6.91 13.62 -13.90
N MET A 169 6.20 12.57 -14.32
CA MET A 169 6.28 12.13 -15.72
C MET A 169 5.78 13.19 -16.70
N ARG A 170 4.75 13.93 -16.34
CA ARG A 170 4.26 15.06 -17.13
C ARG A 170 5.27 16.19 -17.15
N ALA A 171 5.86 16.54 -16.02
CA ALA A 171 6.90 17.57 -15.92
C ALA A 171 8.15 17.23 -16.74
N ALA A 172 8.53 15.95 -16.81
CA ALA A 172 9.62 15.46 -17.65
C ALA A 172 9.32 15.48 -19.16
N GLY A 173 8.21 16.12 -19.60
CA GLY A 173 7.84 16.30 -21.02
C GLY A 173 6.93 15.20 -21.58
N GLY A 174 6.45 14.26 -20.77
CA GLY A 174 5.46 13.26 -21.17
C GLY A 174 4.12 13.90 -21.59
N SER A 175 3.36 13.27 -22.46
CA SER A 175 1.98 13.71 -22.72
C SER A 175 1.09 13.40 -21.51
N ARG A 176 0.02 14.19 -21.28
CA ARG A 176 -0.93 13.94 -20.18
C ARG A 176 -1.48 12.52 -20.19
N MET A 177 -1.85 12.03 -21.37
CA MET A 177 -2.39 10.66 -21.51
C MET A 177 -1.35 9.60 -21.17
N LYS A 178 -0.09 9.75 -21.64
CA LYS A 178 0.98 8.81 -21.31
C LYS A 178 1.25 8.79 -19.80
N SER A 179 1.32 9.96 -19.17
CA SER A 179 1.55 10.08 -17.73
C SER A 179 0.40 9.48 -16.92
N PHE A 180 -0.85 9.72 -17.32
CA PHE A 180 -2.04 9.10 -16.74
C PHE A 180 -1.99 7.58 -16.83
N ILE A 181 -1.74 7.03 -18.03
CA ILE A 181 -1.70 5.58 -18.25
C ILE A 181 -0.60 4.93 -17.38
N MET A 182 0.59 5.53 -17.32
CA MET A 182 1.69 4.97 -16.53
C MET A 182 1.38 4.97 -15.03
N GLY A 183 0.82 6.07 -14.50
CA GLY A 183 0.39 6.13 -13.10
C GLY A 183 -0.76 5.14 -12.81
N THR A 184 -1.72 4.98 -13.71
CA THR A 184 -2.78 3.98 -13.58
C THR A 184 -2.22 2.54 -13.61
N LEU A 185 -1.28 2.26 -14.51
CA LEU A 185 -0.70 0.91 -14.64
C LEU A 185 0.14 0.51 -13.42
N SER A 186 0.73 1.46 -12.69
CA SER A 186 1.43 1.11 -11.44
C SER A 186 0.49 0.52 -10.38
N GLY A 187 -0.78 0.92 -10.36
CA GLY A 187 -1.79 0.35 -9.49
C GLY A 187 -2.39 -0.98 -9.98
N ALA A 188 -2.16 -1.37 -11.24
CA ALA A 188 -2.74 -2.62 -11.78
C ALA A 188 -2.28 -3.89 -11.04
N VAL A 189 -1.15 -3.82 -10.35
CA VAL A 189 -0.63 -4.93 -9.51
C VAL A 189 -1.45 -5.14 -8.24
N GLU A 190 -2.23 -4.17 -7.80
CA GLU A 190 -3.06 -4.26 -6.59
C GLU A 190 -4.16 -5.34 -6.74
N PRO A 191 -5.07 -5.27 -7.72
CA PRO A 191 -6.06 -6.33 -7.91
C PRO A 191 -5.42 -7.67 -8.28
N ILE A 192 -4.28 -7.67 -8.97
CA ILE A 192 -3.55 -8.90 -9.30
C ILE A 192 -2.98 -9.55 -8.04
N GLY A 193 -2.28 -8.77 -7.20
CA GLY A 193 -1.72 -9.24 -5.93
C GLY A 193 -2.80 -9.77 -4.99
N GLY A 194 -3.92 -9.04 -4.87
CA GLY A 194 -5.05 -9.48 -4.07
C GLY A 194 -5.69 -10.76 -4.58
N LEU A 195 -5.87 -10.90 -5.91
CA LEU A 195 -6.39 -12.14 -6.50
C LEU A 195 -5.47 -13.33 -6.24
N VAL A 196 -4.15 -13.15 -6.38
CA VAL A 196 -3.17 -14.21 -6.09
C VAL A 196 -3.30 -14.68 -4.64
N VAL A 197 -3.43 -13.76 -3.69
CA VAL A 197 -3.59 -14.11 -2.26
C VAL A 197 -4.92 -14.82 -2.00
N ILE A 198 -6.02 -14.36 -2.60
CA ILE A 198 -7.33 -15.04 -2.48
C ILE A 198 -7.24 -16.48 -2.98
N LEU A 199 -6.58 -16.71 -4.11
CA LEU A 199 -6.38 -18.05 -4.68
C LEU A 199 -5.50 -18.92 -3.78
N LEU A 200 -4.41 -18.38 -3.25
CA LEU A 200 -3.54 -19.11 -2.31
C LEU A 200 -4.29 -19.47 -1.01
N ALA A 201 -5.03 -18.53 -0.45
CA ALA A 201 -5.80 -18.75 0.77
C ALA A 201 -6.94 -19.77 0.57
N SER A 202 -7.47 -19.92 -0.64
CA SER A 202 -8.49 -20.94 -0.95
C SER A 202 -7.95 -22.38 -0.90
N ILE A 203 -6.63 -22.57 -1.01
CA ILE A 203 -5.99 -23.89 -0.99
C ILE A 203 -5.79 -24.38 0.45
N THR A 204 -5.53 -23.46 1.40
CA THR A 204 -5.26 -23.84 2.78
C THR A 204 -5.64 -22.75 3.79
N THR A 205 -6.65 -23.01 4.59
CA THR A 205 -7.14 -22.10 5.63
C THR A 205 -6.08 -21.71 6.68
N PRO A 206 -5.21 -22.64 7.17
CA PRO A 206 -4.22 -22.31 8.20
C PRO A 206 -3.18 -21.25 7.81
N ILE A 207 -3.06 -20.91 6.53
CA ILE A 207 -2.05 -19.94 6.06
C ILE A 207 -2.47 -18.48 6.28
N ILE A 208 -3.76 -18.19 6.44
CA ILE A 208 -4.28 -16.82 6.50
C ILE A 208 -3.62 -15.97 7.60
N PRO A 209 -3.45 -16.43 8.85
CA PRO A 209 -2.78 -15.64 9.86
C PRO A 209 -1.35 -15.24 9.48
N TYR A 210 -0.63 -16.11 8.79
CA TYR A 210 0.71 -15.83 8.28
C TYR A 210 0.67 -14.82 7.12
N LEU A 211 -0.33 -14.92 6.22
CA LEU A 211 -0.50 -13.99 5.11
C LEU A 211 -0.89 -12.60 5.60
N LEU A 212 -1.73 -12.49 6.63
CA LEU A 212 -2.07 -11.23 7.30
C LEU A 212 -0.79 -10.59 7.88
N GLY A 213 0.00 -11.36 8.63
CA GLY A 213 1.28 -10.89 9.14
C GLY A 213 2.25 -10.48 8.01
N PHE A 214 2.31 -11.25 6.93
CA PHE A 214 3.15 -10.98 5.77
C PHE A 214 2.78 -9.64 5.10
N ALA A 215 1.50 -9.42 4.84
CA ALA A 215 1.03 -8.16 4.26
C ALA A 215 1.36 -6.98 5.17
N ALA A 216 1.14 -7.11 6.49
CA ALA A 216 1.51 -6.08 7.46
C ALA A 216 3.02 -5.78 7.43
N GLY A 217 3.88 -6.80 7.40
CA GLY A 217 5.33 -6.64 7.33
C GLY A 217 5.79 -5.95 6.06
N ALA A 218 5.22 -6.32 4.93
CA ALA A 218 5.50 -5.69 3.64
C ALA A 218 5.07 -4.21 3.64
N MET A 219 3.89 -3.88 4.18
CA MET A 219 3.43 -2.49 4.33
C MET A 219 4.33 -1.68 5.29
N PHE A 220 4.77 -2.26 6.42
CA PHE A 220 5.72 -1.60 7.31
C PHE A 220 7.06 -1.31 6.63
N TYR A 221 7.56 -2.22 5.79
CA TYR A 221 8.77 -1.99 5.01
C TYR A 221 8.62 -0.72 4.15
N VAL A 222 7.56 -0.63 3.36
CA VAL A 222 7.27 0.54 2.50
C VAL A 222 7.20 1.83 3.30
N VAL A 223 6.51 1.81 4.44
CA VAL A 223 6.37 3.01 5.29
C VAL A 223 7.73 3.49 5.81
N ILE A 224 8.57 2.57 6.27
CA ILE A 224 9.84 2.90 6.93
C ILE A 224 10.91 3.25 5.90
N GLU A 225 11.01 2.49 4.82
CA GLU A 225 12.08 2.63 3.83
C GLU A 225 11.81 3.78 2.85
N GLU A 226 10.53 4.10 2.59
CA GLU A 226 10.19 5.00 1.51
C GLU A 226 9.33 6.18 1.94
N LEU A 227 8.10 5.94 2.44
CA LEU A 227 7.16 7.02 2.66
C LEU A 227 7.63 8.01 3.73
N ILE A 228 8.17 7.54 4.85
CA ILE A 228 8.68 8.41 5.93
C ILE A 228 9.93 9.17 5.50
N PRO A 229 10.96 8.56 4.90
CA PRO A 229 12.10 9.29 4.35
C PRO A 229 11.70 10.36 3.34
N GLU A 230 10.87 10.04 2.34
CA GLU A 230 10.39 11.01 1.34
C GLU A 230 9.58 12.15 1.98
N ALA A 231 8.69 11.84 2.93
CA ALA A 231 7.92 12.85 3.65
C ALA A 231 8.80 13.80 4.48
N SER A 232 10.00 13.36 4.85
CA SER A 232 10.95 14.12 5.68
C SER A 232 12.02 14.85 4.86
N GLU A 233 12.08 14.65 3.55
CA GLU A 233 13.14 15.21 2.68
C GLU A 233 13.10 16.76 2.63
N GLY A 234 14.27 17.39 2.49
CA GLY A 234 14.43 18.84 2.34
C GLY A 234 14.20 19.63 3.64
N GLU A 235 13.61 20.83 3.57
CA GLU A 235 13.39 21.68 4.75
C GLU A 235 12.48 21.03 5.77
N HIS A 236 12.86 21.15 7.06
CA HIS A 236 12.06 20.62 8.17
C HIS A 236 10.65 21.21 8.17
N SER A 237 9.66 20.32 8.32
CA SER A 237 8.24 20.68 8.37
C SER A 237 7.47 19.68 9.21
N ASN A 238 6.54 20.16 10.04
CA ASN A 238 5.63 19.31 10.80
C ASN A 238 4.44 18.78 9.97
N LEU A 239 4.36 19.13 8.68
CA LEU A 239 3.22 18.78 7.83
C LEU A 239 3.12 17.26 7.62
N SER A 240 4.24 16.55 7.46
CA SER A 240 4.24 15.09 7.37
C SER A 240 3.75 14.43 8.66
N THR A 241 4.18 14.93 9.82
CA THR A 241 3.72 14.41 11.12
C THR A 241 2.23 14.66 11.35
N ILE A 242 1.73 15.84 10.97
CA ILE A 242 0.30 16.17 11.04
C ILE A 242 -0.49 15.28 10.06
N GLY A 243 0.00 15.14 8.83
CA GLY A 243 -0.58 14.22 7.84
C GLY A 243 -0.68 12.79 8.38
N PHE A 244 0.43 12.28 8.93
CA PHE A 244 0.48 10.95 9.55
C PHE A 244 -0.58 10.78 10.65
N ALA A 245 -0.66 11.73 11.59
CA ALA A 245 -1.63 11.66 12.67
C ALA A 245 -3.08 11.64 12.15
N ILE A 246 -3.39 12.44 11.13
CA ILE A 246 -4.73 12.49 10.52
C ILE A 246 -5.03 11.17 9.81
N GLY A 247 -4.12 10.66 8.97
CA GLY A 247 -4.29 9.40 8.25
C GLY A 247 -4.46 8.21 9.20
N PHE A 248 -3.60 8.14 10.22
CA PHE A 248 -3.68 7.11 11.25
C PHE A 248 -5.02 7.10 11.97
N VAL A 249 -5.50 8.27 12.43
CA VAL A 249 -6.78 8.38 13.16
C VAL A 249 -7.95 8.03 12.25
N ILE A 250 -7.96 8.50 11.00
CA ILE A 250 -9.05 8.20 10.06
C ILE A 250 -9.13 6.68 9.85
N MET A 251 -8.02 6.02 9.54
CA MET A 251 -8.02 4.58 9.30
C MET A 251 -8.38 3.78 10.55
N MET A 252 -7.81 4.14 11.71
CA MET A 252 -8.17 3.52 12.98
C MET A 252 -9.67 3.61 13.28
N VAL A 253 -10.28 4.79 13.04
CA VAL A 253 -11.72 4.96 13.24
C VAL A 253 -12.52 4.13 12.24
N MET A 254 -12.10 4.09 10.98
CA MET A 254 -12.76 3.26 9.96
C MET A 254 -12.73 1.78 10.34
N ASP A 255 -11.59 1.25 10.77
CA ASP A 255 -11.46 -0.15 11.20
C ASP A 255 -12.33 -0.45 12.43
N VAL A 256 -12.31 0.42 13.45
CA VAL A 256 -13.06 0.18 14.69
C VAL A 256 -14.58 0.36 14.52
N VAL A 257 -15.02 1.29 13.65
CA VAL A 257 -16.46 1.60 13.48
C VAL A 257 -17.12 0.70 12.42
N LEU A 258 -16.37 0.30 11.38
CA LEU A 258 -16.90 -0.49 10.26
C LEU A 258 -16.46 -1.96 10.31
N GLY A 259 -15.36 -2.26 10.99
CA GLY A 259 -14.82 -3.62 11.18
C GLY A 259 -15.53 -4.33 12.31
#